data_6d05a3b546fb78640c3caf5787b17e1e
#
_entry.id   6d05a3b546fb78640c3caf5787b17e1e
#
_cell.length_a   1.000
_cell.length_b   1.000
_cell.length_c   1.000
_cell.angle_alpha   90.00
_cell.angle_beta   90.00
_cell.angle_gamma   90.00
#
_symmetry.space_group_name_H-M   'P 1'
#
loop_
_entity.id
_entity.type
_entity.pdbx_description
1 polymer ?
#
loop_
_entity_poly.entity_id
_entity_poly.type
_entity_poly.pdbx_seq_one_letter_code
_entity_poly.pdbx_strand_id
1 'polypeptide(L)'
;AGETLFWNEIGTQISIGPIEADPAQWGDVVIARKDTPTSYHLSVVVDDALQGITHIVRGRDLFHATSVHRLLQKLLGLPEPLYHHHDLVLGDDGLKLSKSRKDTALSSLREQGFMPDDIRARLKL
;
A
#
# COMPACT_ATOMS: atom_id res chain seq x y z
N ALA A 1 -8.61 17.92 -15.16
CA ALA A 1 -8.79 16.55 -15.33
C ALA A 1 -8.82 16.19 -16.78
N GLY A 2 -8.84 15.49 -17.53
CA GLY A 2 -8.69 15.19 -18.95
C GLY A 2 -7.37 14.52 -19.30
N GLU A 3 -6.41 14.53 -18.38
CA GLU A 3 -5.13 13.88 -18.57
C GLU A 3 -5.15 12.50 -17.90
N THR A 4 -4.73 11.46 -18.65
CA THR A 4 -4.62 10.11 -18.12
C THR A 4 -3.31 9.97 -17.37
N LEU A 5 -3.37 9.47 -16.13
CA LEU A 5 -2.21 9.21 -15.30
C LEU A 5 -1.95 7.72 -15.20
N PHE A 6 -0.67 7.35 -15.07
CA PHE A 6 -0.24 5.97 -14.90
C PHE A 6 0.74 5.88 -13.74
N TRP A 7 0.80 4.72 -13.09
CA TRP A 7 1.92 4.37 -12.21
C TRP A 7 2.58 3.11 -12.71
N ASN A 8 3.83 2.89 -12.33
CA ASN A 8 4.58 1.72 -12.73
C ASN A 8 4.52 0.66 -11.62
N GLU A 9 3.87 -0.45 -11.92
CA GLU A 9 3.76 -1.58 -11.01
C GLU A 9 4.84 -2.61 -11.36
N ILE A 10 5.59 -3.05 -10.35
CA ILE A 10 6.68 -4.01 -10.53
C ILE A 10 6.47 -5.21 -9.62
N GLY A 11 6.30 -6.40 -10.17
CA GLY A 11 6.35 -7.65 -9.42
C GLY A 11 5.12 -8.07 -8.64
N THR A 12 3.97 -7.42 -8.85
CA THR A 12 2.73 -7.93 -8.25
C THR A 12 2.12 -9.04 -9.12
N GLN A 13 1.39 -9.95 -8.47
CA GLN A 13 0.63 -10.98 -9.19
C GLN A 13 -0.61 -10.42 -9.86
N ILE A 14 -1.10 -9.26 -9.42
CA ILE A 14 -2.28 -8.61 -10.02
C ILE A 14 -1.95 -8.09 -11.40
N SER A 15 -0.81 -7.39 -11.52
CA SER A 15 -0.43 -6.72 -12.76
C SER A 15 1.03 -6.29 -12.70
N ILE A 16 1.66 -6.13 -13.85
CA ILE A 16 3.03 -5.63 -14.00
C ILE A 16 3.03 -4.63 -15.13
N GLY A 17 3.78 -3.54 -14.96
CA GLY A 17 3.92 -2.49 -15.96
C GLY A 17 3.11 -1.24 -15.63
N PRO A 18 2.87 -0.36 -16.62
CA PRO A 18 2.10 0.85 -16.38
C PRO A 18 0.63 0.51 -16.12
N ILE A 19 0.11 1.01 -15.00
CA ILE A 19 -1.28 0.84 -14.59
C ILE A 19 -1.98 2.19 -14.71
N GLU A 20 -3.12 2.22 -15.36
CA GLU A 20 -3.90 3.45 -15.47
C GLU A 20 -4.50 3.82 -14.13
N ALA A 21 -4.21 5.04 -13.65
CA ALA A 21 -4.78 5.56 -12.43
C ALA A 21 -6.18 6.10 -12.73
N ASP A 22 -7.13 5.74 -11.85
CA ASP A 22 -8.51 6.23 -11.93
C ASP A 22 -8.92 6.87 -10.61
N PRO A 23 -8.41 8.07 -10.30
CA PRO A 23 -8.74 8.74 -9.03
C PRO A 23 -10.22 9.13 -8.95
N ALA A 24 -10.89 9.32 -10.08
CA ALA A 24 -12.29 9.73 -10.11
C ALA A 24 -13.23 8.69 -9.49
N GLN A 25 -12.88 7.40 -9.51
CA GLN A 25 -13.70 6.36 -8.89
C GLN A 25 -13.85 6.52 -7.38
N TRP A 26 -12.94 7.27 -6.75
CA TRP A 26 -12.96 7.52 -5.31
C TRP A 26 -13.90 8.66 -4.93
N GLY A 27 -14.34 9.49 -5.90
CA GLY A 27 -15.07 10.71 -5.60
C GLY A 27 -14.20 11.67 -4.80
N ASP A 28 -14.81 12.35 -3.84
CA ASP A 28 -14.09 13.27 -2.97
C ASP A 28 -13.35 12.51 -1.89
N VAL A 29 -12.08 12.84 -1.70
CA VAL A 29 -11.19 12.19 -0.72
C VAL A 29 -10.73 13.23 0.29
N VAL A 30 -10.82 12.89 1.59
CA VAL A 30 -10.32 13.77 2.64
C VAL A 30 -8.80 13.73 2.65
N ILE A 31 -8.18 14.87 2.36
CA ILE A 31 -6.70 15.02 2.37
C ILE A 31 -6.20 15.82 3.56
N ALA A 32 -7.07 16.57 4.23
CA ALA A 32 -6.74 17.32 5.42
C ALA A 32 -7.99 17.54 6.25
N ARG A 33 -7.83 17.71 7.56
CA ARG A 33 -8.92 17.98 8.50
C ARG A 33 -8.59 19.18 9.37
N LYS A 34 -9.60 19.79 9.97
CA LYS A 34 -9.40 20.93 10.86
C LYS A 34 -8.58 20.57 12.10
N ASP A 35 -8.86 19.41 12.68
CA ASP A 35 -8.19 18.89 13.89
C ASP A 35 -6.90 18.12 13.58
N THR A 36 -6.84 17.57 12.38
CA THR A 36 -5.66 16.83 11.90
C THR A 36 -5.32 17.37 10.52
N PRO A 37 -4.25 18.19 10.36
CA PRO A 37 -4.02 18.94 9.13
C PRO A 37 -3.63 18.10 7.92
N THR A 38 -3.60 16.77 8.05
CA THR A 38 -3.27 15.88 6.95
C THR A 38 -4.04 14.56 7.10
N SER A 39 -4.04 13.76 6.03
CA SER A 39 -4.57 12.39 6.02
C SER A 39 -3.45 11.43 5.63
N TYR A 40 -3.74 10.12 5.72
CA TYR A 40 -2.80 9.10 5.27
C TYR A 40 -2.36 9.36 3.82
N HIS A 41 -3.30 9.65 2.91
CA HIS A 41 -2.99 9.85 1.49
C HIS A 41 -2.02 11.00 1.26
N LEU A 42 -2.26 12.14 1.89
CA LEU A 42 -1.39 13.29 1.74
C LEU A 42 -0.06 13.06 2.43
N SER A 43 -0.07 12.53 3.65
CA SER A 43 1.15 12.31 4.44
C SER A 43 2.11 11.36 3.75
N VAL A 44 1.63 10.22 3.24
CA VAL A 44 2.52 9.22 2.62
C VAL A 44 3.15 9.76 1.34
N VAL A 45 2.40 10.49 0.54
CA VAL A 45 2.90 11.06 -0.72
C VAL A 45 3.99 12.10 -0.45
N VAL A 46 3.76 13.00 0.50
CA VAL A 46 4.72 14.06 0.82
C VAL A 46 5.95 13.48 1.52
N ASP A 47 5.76 12.63 2.52
CA ASP A 47 6.87 12.06 3.29
C ASP A 47 7.78 11.20 2.42
N ASP A 48 7.22 10.37 1.55
CA ASP A 48 8.01 9.53 0.65
C ASP A 48 8.84 10.40 -0.31
N ALA A 49 8.27 11.48 -0.83
CA ALA A 49 9.00 12.40 -1.70
C ALA A 49 10.14 13.10 -0.94
N LEU A 50 9.90 13.56 0.29
CA LEU A 50 10.92 14.21 1.11
C LEU A 50 12.06 13.28 1.48
N GLN A 51 11.78 12.00 1.67
CA GLN A 51 12.79 10.99 2.00
C GLN A 51 13.50 10.43 0.78
N GLY A 52 13.12 10.83 -0.41
CA GLY A 52 13.73 10.33 -1.65
C GLY A 52 13.40 8.87 -1.95
N ILE A 53 12.23 8.40 -1.51
CA ILE A 53 11.80 7.02 -1.74
C ILE A 53 11.57 6.80 -3.24
N THR A 54 12.21 5.77 -3.80
CA THR A 54 12.10 5.41 -5.21
C THR A 54 11.21 4.21 -5.45
N HIS A 55 11.07 3.34 -4.46
CA HIS A 55 10.28 2.11 -4.54
C HIS A 55 9.35 2.03 -3.34
N ILE A 56 8.06 1.82 -3.59
CA ILE A 56 7.05 1.66 -2.54
C ILE A 56 6.58 0.22 -2.57
N VAL A 57 6.80 -0.50 -1.47
CA VAL A 57 6.36 -1.89 -1.29
C VAL A 57 5.29 -1.89 -0.21
N ARG A 58 4.11 -2.39 -0.54
CA ARG A 58 2.98 -2.41 0.40
C ARG A 58 1.97 -3.49 0.01
N GLY A 59 0.98 -3.73 0.87
CA GLY A 59 -0.06 -4.71 0.61
C GLY A 59 -0.97 -4.32 -0.55
N ARG A 60 -1.46 -5.31 -1.29
CA ARG A 60 -2.35 -5.07 -2.44
C ARG A 60 -3.71 -4.49 -2.05
N ASP A 61 -4.04 -4.45 -0.76
CA ASP A 61 -5.22 -3.74 -0.27
C ASP A 61 -5.15 -2.23 -0.55
N LEU A 62 -3.94 -1.70 -0.76
CA LEU A 62 -3.70 -0.31 -1.14
C LEU A 62 -3.52 -0.10 -2.65
N PHE A 63 -3.68 -1.16 -3.45
CA PHE A 63 -3.48 -1.07 -4.91
C PHE A 63 -4.35 0.01 -5.54
N HIS A 64 -5.63 0.02 -5.24
CA HIS A 64 -6.56 1.01 -5.82
C HIS A 64 -6.33 2.42 -5.25
N ALA A 65 -5.86 2.54 -4.00
CA ALA A 65 -5.52 3.82 -3.42
C ALA A 65 -4.36 4.52 -4.14
N THR A 66 -3.56 3.78 -4.90
CA THR A 66 -2.46 4.32 -5.70
C THR A 66 -2.95 5.35 -6.72
N SER A 67 -4.19 5.21 -7.21
CA SER A 67 -4.79 6.21 -8.11
C SER A 67 -4.84 7.59 -7.46
N VAL A 68 -5.23 7.67 -6.19
CA VAL A 68 -5.27 8.92 -5.42
C VAL A 68 -3.86 9.44 -5.19
N HIS A 69 -2.93 8.56 -4.81
CA HIS A 69 -1.54 8.95 -4.55
C HIS A 69 -0.86 9.47 -5.82
N ARG A 70 -1.12 8.85 -6.96
CA ARG A 70 -0.56 9.30 -8.24
C ARG A 70 -1.08 10.68 -8.62
N LEU A 71 -2.37 10.94 -8.40
CA LEU A 71 -2.96 12.25 -8.64
C LEU A 71 -2.31 13.31 -7.74
N LEU A 72 -2.15 13.03 -6.45
CA LEU A 72 -1.50 13.96 -5.51
C LEU A 72 -0.06 14.26 -5.91
N GLN A 73 0.70 13.25 -6.34
CA GLN A 73 2.05 13.44 -6.85
C GLN A 73 2.06 14.41 -8.05
N LYS A 74 1.13 14.23 -8.98
CA LYS A 74 1.03 15.10 -10.14
C LYS A 74 0.69 16.54 -9.76
N LEU A 75 -0.31 16.71 -8.90
CA LEU A 75 -0.77 18.05 -8.49
C LEU A 75 0.28 18.79 -7.67
N LEU A 76 1.08 18.08 -6.89
CA LEU A 76 2.12 18.68 -6.05
C LEU A 76 3.49 18.75 -6.74
N GLY A 77 3.61 18.22 -7.95
CA GLY A 77 4.88 18.23 -8.69
C GLY A 77 5.94 17.32 -8.06
N LEU A 78 5.53 16.22 -7.44
CA LEU A 78 6.43 15.30 -6.75
C LEU A 78 6.88 14.17 -7.67
N PRO A 79 8.06 13.55 -7.40
CA PRO A 79 8.53 12.42 -8.18
C PRO A 79 7.58 11.23 -8.12
N GLU A 80 7.54 10.47 -9.20
CA GLU A 80 6.74 9.26 -9.33
C GLU A 80 7.58 8.04 -8.92
N PRO A 81 7.25 7.35 -7.81
CA PRO A 81 7.97 6.15 -7.43
C PRO A 81 7.52 4.93 -8.21
N LEU A 82 8.28 3.84 -8.13
CA LEU A 82 7.85 2.53 -8.58
C LEU A 82 7.08 1.84 -7.46
N TYR A 83 6.07 1.04 -7.80
CA TYR A 83 5.19 0.39 -6.83
C TYR A 83 5.26 -1.13 -6.95
N HIS A 84 5.30 -1.80 -5.80
CA HIS A 84 5.15 -3.24 -5.70
C HIS A 84 4.08 -3.53 -4.65
N HIS A 85 2.94 -4.05 -5.08
CA HIS A 85 1.85 -4.43 -4.18
C HIS A 85 1.89 -5.94 -3.98
N HIS A 86 2.34 -6.36 -2.80
CA HIS A 86 2.46 -7.78 -2.46
C HIS A 86 1.11 -8.36 -2.01
N ASP A 87 1.01 -9.69 -2.05
CA ASP A 87 -0.18 -10.39 -1.58
C ASP A 87 -0.40 -10.16 -0.08
N LEU A 88 -1.67 -10.19 0.33
CA LEU A 88 -2.03 -10.10 1.73
C LEU A 88 -1.74 -11.39 2.45
N VAL A 89 -1.30 -11.28 3.71
CA VAL A 89 -1.17 -12.43 4.60
C VAL A 89 -2.54 -12.71 5.22
N LEU A 90 -3.05 -13.92 4.98
CA LEU A 90 -4.38 -14.32 5.43
C LEU A 90 -4.27 -15.22 6.66
N GLY A 91 -5.28 -15.15 7.54
CA GLY A 91 -5.46 -16.12 8.60
C GLY A 91 -6.03 -17.45 8.08
N ASP A 92 -6.17 -18.42 8.95
CA ASP A 92 -6.72 -19.72 8.60
C ASP A 92 -8.17 -19.65 8.11
N ASP A 93 -8.87 -18.56 8.46
CA ASP A 93 -10.24 -18.28 8.00
C ASP A 93 -10.30 -17.62 6.61
N GLY A 94 -9.16 -17.42 5.94
CA GLY A 94 -9.06 -16.77 4.63
C GLY A 94 -9.20 -15.26 4.66
N LEU A 95 -9.27 -14.63 5.84
CA LEU A 95 -9.39 -13.20 5.98
C LEU A 95 -8.03 -12.56 6.29
N LYS A 96 -7.84 -11.31 5.88
CA LYS A 96 -6.62 -10.56 6.13
C LYS A 96 -6.32 -10.47 7.64
N LEU A 97 -5.07 -10.76 8.01
CA LEU A 97 -4.61 -10.57 9.39
C LEU A 97 -4.63 -9.09 9.76
N SER A 98 -5.12 -8.77 10.94
CA SER A 98 -5.14 -7.40 11.42
C SER A 98 -5.14 -7.34 12.95
N LYS A 99 -4.70 -6.22 13.49
CA LYS A 99 -4.72 -5.99 14.94
C LYS A 99 -6.14 -5.90 15.49
N SER A 100 -7.06 -5.31 14.72
CA SER A 100 -8.44 -5.11 15.16
C SER A 100 -9.19 -6.42 15.33
N ARG A 101 -8.76 -7.49 14.66
CA ARG A 101 -9.31 -8.84 14.79
C ARG A 101 -8.57 -9.70 15.82
N LYS A 102 -7.55 -9.14 16.48
CA LYS A 102 -6.67 -9.86 17.42
C LYS A 102 -6.06 -11.11 16.81
N ASP A 103 -5.65 -11.00 15.55
CA ASP A 103 -5.05 -12.11 14.82
C ASP A 103 -3.67 -12.46 15.40
N THR A 104 -3.17 -13.64 15.02
CA THR A 104 -1.96 -14.23 15.55
C THR A 104 -0.73 -13.35 15.32
N ALA A 105 -0.05 -12.98 16.41
CA ALA A 105 1.20 -12.23 16.36
C ALA A 105 2.40 -13.17 16.22
N LEU A 106 3.52 -12.65 15.72
CA LEU A 106 4.77 -13.43 15.62
C LEU A 106 5.24 -13.95 16.99
N SER A 107 5.06 -13.16 18.06
CA SER A 107 5.40 -13.59 19.41
C SER A 107 4.60 -14.83 19.83
N SER A 108 3.31 -14.88 19.48
CA SER A 108 2.47 -16.04 19.76
C SER A 108 2.93 -17.29 19.02
N LEU A 109 3.31 -17.13 17.75
CA LEU A 109 3.84 -18.24 16.95
C LEU A 109 5.16 -18.75 17.55
N ARG A 110 6.03 -17.86 17.97
CA ARG A 110 7.30 -18.24 18.62
C ARG A 110 7.04 -19.04 19.90
N GLU A 111 6.09 -18.63 20.71
CA GLU A 111 5.71 -19.34 21.94
C GLU A 111 5.16 -20.74 21.64
N GLN A 112 4.54 -20.94 20.48
CA GLN A 112 4.04 -22.24 20.01
C GLN A 112 5.13 -23.11 19.38
N GLY A 113 6.38 -22.64 19.33
CA GLY A 113 7.51 -23.39 18.80
C GLY A 113 7.82 -23.14 17.33
N PHE A 114 7.17 -22.18 16.69
CA PHE A 114 7.49 -21.83 15.31
C PHE A 114 8.85 -21.13 15.22
N MET A 115 9.65 -21.55 14.26
CA MET A 115 10.94 -20.95 13.96
C MET A 115 10.81 -19.94 12.81
N PRO A 116 11.81 -19.02 12.65
CA PRO A 116 11.73 -18.05 11.56
C PRO A 116 11.52 -18.66 10.17
N ASP A 117 12.14 -19.82 9.88
CA ASP A 117 11.97 -20.48 8.58
C ASP A 117 10.56 -21.00 8.37
N ASP A 118 9.88 -21.44 9.43
CA ASP A 118 8.48 -21.86 9.37
C ASP A 118 7.59 -20.70 8.93
N ILE A 119 7.87 -19.50 9.46
CA ILE A 119 7.12 -18.30 9.11
C ILE A 119 7.40 -17.87 7.68
N ARG A 120 8.67 -17.93 7.24
CA ARG A 120 9.00 -17.64 5.83
C ARG A 120 8.29 -18.57 4.88
N ALA A 121 8.22 -19.86 5.22
CA ALA A 121 7.51 -20.84 4.39
C ALA A 121 6.01 -20.51 4.27
N ARG A 122 5.39 -20.08 5.38
CA ARG A 122 3.96 -19.69 5.37
C ARG A 122 3.72 -18.43 4.53
N LEU A 123 4.70 -17.54 4.45
CA LEU A 123 4.63 -16.31 3.66
C LEU A 123 5.10 -16.52 2.22
N LYS A 124 5.56 -17.72 1.87
CA LYS A 124 6.10 -18.07 0.54
C LYS A 124 7.33 -17.24 0.17
N LEU A 125 8.19 -17.00 1.15
CA LEU A 125 9.44 -16.27 0.97
C LEU A 125 10.63 -17.21 0.77
#